data_c4e1441f41de72c20c4b5c4bd696edfa
#
_entry.id   c4e1441f41de72c20c4b5c4bd696edfa
#
_cell.length_a   1.000
_cell.length_b   1.000
_cell.length_c   1.000
_cell.angle_alpha   90.00
_cell.angle_beta   90.00
_cell.angle_gamma   90.00
#
_symmetry.space_group_name_H-M   'P 1'
#
loop_
_entity.id
_entity.type
_entity.pdbx_description
1 polymer ?
#
loop_
_entity_poly.entity_id
_entity_poly.type
_entity_poly.pdbx_seq_one_letter_code
_entity_poly.pdbx_strand_id
1 'polypeptide(L)'
;MSEPSKGISGLPPERQRIIGEIPVPTLINWLSLGAVPLLFFFAIRAWGRDDALLVVMLTAIALSLVLNTLAYLIGKHKTLHRRGFICLITLLFMYLAIAGIEDGTAVLWLFAYPPIIFYISSLKVGIVTCAFGLASLTALFTPVGADLFNTPYSNSFKLMMISVLAFEMICCFVLDLSRRRAKDRLIILAHEHEYAAKHDAMTGLANRREGLQQLEAEYERYLR
;
A
#
# COMPACT_ATOMS: atom_id res chain seq x y z
N MET A 1 16.87 23.09 19.20
CA MET A 1 17.14 22.47 17.89
C MET A 1 16.83 20.99 18.07
N SER A 2 15.62 20.57 17.73
CA SER A 2 15.14 19.19 17.87
C SER A 2 15.65 18.37 16.68
N GLU A 3 16.40 17.29 16.94
CA GLU A 3 16.78 16.31 15.94
C GLU A 3 15.54 15.74 15.24
N PRO A 4 15.58 15.56 13.91
CA PRO A 4 14.49 14.92 13.20
C PRO A 4 14.37 13.45 13.65
N SER A 5 13.19 13.07 14.15
CA SER A 5 12.86 11.71 14.57
C SER A 5 13.32 10.71 13.52
N LYS A 6 14.29 9.85 13.84
CA LYS A 6 14.62 8.65 13.06
C LYS A 6 13.34 7.82 13.00
N GLY A 7 12.70 7.79 11.84
CA GLY A 7 11.46 7.07 11.64
C GLY A 7 11.59 5.58 11.95
N ILE A 8 10.47 4.94 12.13
CA ILE A 8 10.22 3.51 12.48
C ILE A 8 11.11 2.50 11.73
N SER A 9 11.69 2.88 10.60
CA SER A 9 12.63 2.04 9.82
C SER A 9 13.92 1.67 10.56
N GLY A 10 14.23 2.31 11.69
CA GLY A 10 15.40 2.01 12.53
C GLY A 10 15.12 1.11 13.73
N LEU A 11 13.87 0.71 13.97
CA LEU A 11 13.55 -0.20 15.08
C LEU A 11 13.90 -1.65 14.73
N PRO A 12 14.41 -2.45 15.71
CA PRO A 12 14.62 -3.88 15.54
C PRO A 12 13.35 -4.60 15.07
N PRO A 13 13.46 -5.65 14.23
CA PRO A 13 12.31 -6.36 13.66
C PRO A 13 11.35 -6.90 14.71
N GLU A 14 11.83 -7.23 15.91
CA GLU A 14 11.01 -7.70 17.03
C GLU A 14 10.05 -6.61 17.55
N ARG A 15 10.47 -5.35 17.57
CA ARG A 15 9.63 -4.23 18.00
C ARG A 15 8.58 -3.84 16.96
N GLN A 16 8.84 -4.10 15.68
CA GLN A 16 7.82 -3.91 14.63
C GLN A 16 6.68 -4.92 14.75
N ARG A 17 6.92 -6.11 15.31
CA ARG A 17 5.88 -7.12 15.57
C ARG A 17 4.95 -6.76 16.74
N ILE A 18 5.42 -5.99 17.71
CA ILE A 18 4.62 -5.58 18.88
C ILE A 18 3.46 -4.64 18.48
N ILE A 19 3.59 -3.93 17.36
CA ILE A 19 2.59 -2.96 16.90
C ILE A 19 1.44 -3.62 16.11
N GLY A 20 1.49 -4.93 15.86
CA GLY A 20 0.42 -5.69 15.22
C GLY A 20 0.15 -5.33 13.74
N GLU A 21 1.01 -4.52 13.10
CA GLU A 21 0.88 -4.20 11.68
C GLU A 21 1.37 -5.33 10.79
N ILE A 22 0.56 -5.66 9.78
CA ILE A 22 0.97 -6.56 8.71
C ILE A 22 2.10 -5.88 7.91
N PRO A 23 3.27 -6.52 7.75
CA PRO A 23 4.34 -5.97 6.93
C PRO A 23 3.86 -5.69 5.50
N VAL A 24 4.20 -4.52 4.94
CA VAL A 24 3.78 -4.13 3.59
C VAL A 24 4.07 -5.20 2.53
N PRO A 25 5.24 -5.88 2.50
CA PRO A 25 5.47 -6.95 1.54
C PRO A 25 4.52 -8.14 1.70
N THR A 26 4.16 -8.49 2.93
CA THR A 26 3.18 -9.57 3.22
C THR A 26 1.79 -9.19 2.71
N LEU A 27 1.38 -7.95 2.92
CA LEU A 27 0.11 -7.46 2.40
C LEU A 27 0.08 -7.47 0.88
N ILE A 28 1.16 -7.02 0.21
CA ILE A 28 1.26 -7.06 -1.26
C ILE A 28 1.14 -8.51 -1.75
N ASN A 29 1.78 -9.48 -1.07
CA ASN A 29 1.67 -10.88 -1.44
C ASN A 29 0.23 -11.40 -1.30
N TRP A 30 -0.50 -11.02 -0.24
CA TRP A 30 -1.91 -11.40 -0.08
C TRP A 30 -2.81 -10.75 -1.13
N LEU A 31 -2.60 -9.48 -1.43
CA LEU A 31 -3.34 -8.79 -2.49
C LEU A 31 -3.06 -9.43 -3.86
N SER A 32 -1.81 -9.78 -4.16
CA SER A 32 -1.45 -10.48 -5.38
C SER A 32 -2.07 -11.88 -5.44
N LEU A 33 -2.06 -12.62 -4.32
CA LEU A 33 -2.67 -13.95 -4.22
C LEU A 33 -4.18 -13.91 -4.48
N GLY A 34 -4.88 -12.87 -4.02
CA GLY A 34 -6.30 -12.66 -4.30
C GLY A 34 -6.58 -12.16 -5.71
N ALA A 35 -5.75 -11.23 -6.21
CA ALA A 35 -5.93 -10.61 -7.53
C ALA A 35 -5.67 -11.59 -8.68
N VAL A 36 -4.64 -12.44 -8.59
CA VAL A 36 -4.24 -13.34 -9.68
C VAL A 36 -5.36 -14.31 -10.09
N PRO A 37 -6.00 -15.06 -9.19
CA PRO A 37 -7.14 -15.92 -9.55
C PRO A 37 -8.31 -15.14 -10.16
N LEU A 38 -8.58 -13.94 -9.64
CA LEU A 38 -9.64 -13.08 -10.12
C LEU A 38 -9.36 -12.60 -11.56
N LEU A 39 -8.13 -12.19 -11.86
CA LEU A 39 -7.71 -11.79 -13.20
C LEU A 39 -7.80 -12.95 -14.19
N PHE A 40 -7.40 -14.16 -13.79
CA PHE A 40 -7.57 -15.36 -14.62
C PHE A 40 -9.04 -15.71 -14.84
N PHE A 41 -9.89 -15.59 -13.83
CA PHE A 41 -11.33 -15.80 -13.98
C PHE A 41 -11.92 -14.86 -15.04
N PHE A 42 -11.61 -13.56 -14.99
CA PHE A 42 -12.07 -12.61 -16.00
C PHE A 42 -11.42 -12.82 -17.38
N ALA A 43 -10.16 -13.28 -17.43
CA ALA A 43 -9.50 -13.64 -18.69
C ALA A 43 -10.19 -14.84 -19.38
N ILE A 44 -10.56 -15.89 -18.62
CA ILE A 44 -11.30 -17.03 -19.14
C ILE A 44 -12.69 -16.59 -19.64
N ARG A 45 -13.36 -15.71 -18.91
CA ARG A 45 -14.65 -15.17 -19.32
C ARG A 45 -14.53 -14.31 -20.60
N ALA A 46 -13.46 -13.54 -20.74
CA ALA A 46 -13.15 -12.78 -21.95
C ALA A 46 -12.86 -13.69 -23.16
N TRP A 47 -12.16 -14.81 -22.93
CA TRP A 47 -11.93 -15.83 -23.96
C TRP A 47 -13.24 -16.34 -24.54
N GLY A 48 -14.25 -16.63 -23.70
CA GLY A 48 -15.58 -17.05 -24.15
C GLY A 48 -16.38 -16.00 -24.93
N ARG A 49 -15.87 -14.75 -25.01
CA ARG A 49 -16.46 -13.63 -25.77
C ARG A 49 -15.61 -13.19 -26.98
N ASP A 50 -14.58 -13.97 -27.31
CA ASP A 50 -13.60 -13.66 -28.37
C ASP A 50 -12.87 -12.32 -28.22
N ASP A 51 -12.76 -11.80 -26.96
CA ASP A 51 -12.01 -10.59 -26.65
C ASP A 51 -10.53 -10.91 -26.36
N ALA A 52 -9.79 -11.18 -27.45
CA ALA A 52 -8.38 -11.58 -27.37
C ALA A 52 -7.49 -10.52 -26.67
N LEU A 53 -7.79 -9.23 -26.86
CA LEU A 53 -7.00 -8.15 -26.27
C LEU A 53 -7.15 -8.16 -24.73
N LEU A 54 -8.37 -8.29 -24.25
CA LEU A 54 -8.65 -8.36 -22.83
C LEU A 54 -8.00 -9.59 -22.18
N VAL A 55 -8.09 -10.75 -22.84
CA VAL A 55 -7.42 -11.98 -22.37
C VAL A 55 -5.92 -11.77 -22.20
N VAL A 56 -5.25 -11.22 -23.24
CA VAL A 56 -3.80 -10.98 -23.21
C VAL A 56 -3.44 -9.99 -22.11
N MET A 57 -4.16 -8.88 -21.98
CA MET A 57 -3.89 -7.84 -20.98
C MET A 57 -4.05 -8.36 -19.54
N LEU A 58 -5.16 -9.01 -19.24
CA LEU A 58 -5.40 -9.56 -17.89
C LEU A 58 -4.40 -10.66 -17.53
N THR A 59 -4.10 -11.55 -18.47
CA THR A 59 -3.10 -12.62 -18.27
C THR A 59 -1.69 -12.04 -18.07
N ALA A 60 -1.29 -11.05 -18.88
CA ALA A 60 0.02 -10.40 -18.75
C ALA A 60 0.18 -9.72 -17.38
N ILE A 61 -0.85 -9.01 -16.91
CA ILE A 61 -0.83 -8.38 -15.58
C ILE A 61 -0.78 -9.44 -14.47
N ALA A 62 -1.58 -10.50 -14.56
CA ALA A 62 -1.57 -11.60 -13.61
C ALA A 62 -0.19 -12.24 -13.50
N LEU A 63 0.43 -12.58 -14.64
CA LEU A 63 1.79 -13.14 -14.68
C LEU A 63 2.84 -12.16 -14.13
N SER A 64 2.71 -10.87 -14.43
CA SER A 64 3.60 -9.83 -13.91
C SER A 64 3.49 -9.67 -12.39
N LEU A 65 2.29 -9.81 -11.80
CA LEU A 65 2.09 -9.84 -10.34
C LEU A 65 2.76 -11.08 -9.71
N VAL A 66 2.62 -12.23 -10.33
CA VAL A 66 3.32 -13.46 -9.89
C VAL A 66 4.83 -13.27 -9.94
N LEU A 67 5.36 -12.76 -11.06
CA LEU A 67 6.80 -12.50 -11.23
C LEU A 67 7.32 -11.49 -10.20
N ASN A 68 6.58 -10.40 -9.93
CA ASN A 68 6.93 -9.42 -8.90
C ASN A 68 7.01 -10.06 -7.51
N THR A 69 6.09 -10.98 -7.19
CA THR A 69 6.09 -11.71 -5.92
C THR A 69 7.24 -12.70 -5.84
N LEU A 70 7.49 -13.48 -6.90
CA LEU A 70 8.63 -14.44 -6.96
C LEU A 70 9.97 -13.72 -6.87
N ALA A 71 10.15 -12.61 -7.61
CA ALA A 71 11.36 -11.79 -7.53
C ALA A 71 11.61 -11.28 -6.09
N TYR A 72 10.56 -10.92 -5.37
CA TYR A 72 10.68 -10.56 -3.96
C TYR A 72 11.03 -11.75 -3.07
N LEU A 73 10.46 -12.92 -3.28
CA LEU A 73 10.75 -14.12 -2.48
C LEU A 73 12.21 -14.54 -2.61
N ILE A 74 12.80 -14.38 -3.79
CA ILE A 74 14.21 -14.72 -4.08
C ILE A 74 15.14 -13.59 -3.61
N GLY A 75 14.92 -12.35 -4.09
CA GLY A 75 15.85 -11.22 -3.91
C GLY A 75 15.65 -10.40 -2.64
N LYS A 76 14.50 -10.56 -1.94
CA LYS A 76 14.11 -9.82 -0.72
C LYS A 76 14.13 -8.29 -0.85
N HIS A 77 14.11 -7.74 -2.07
CA HIS A 77 14.14 -6.31 -2.34
C HIS A 77 12.78 -5.64 -2.12
N LYS A 78 12.47 -5.25 -0.88
CA LYS A 78 11.17 -4.66 -0.46
C LYS A 78 10.75 -3.44 -1.29
N THR A 79 11.70 -2.57 -1.63
CA THR A 79 11.42 -1.33 -2.38
C THR A 79 11.02 -1.62 -3.82
N LEU A 80 11.73 -2.54 -4.50
CA LEU A 80 11.42 -2.94 -5.87
C LEU A 80 10.05 -3.62 -5.93
N HIS A 81 9.79 -4.57 -5.02
CA HIS A 81 8.52 -5.27 -4.89
C HIS A 81 7.33 -4.30 -4.76
N ARG A 82 7.45 -3.31 -3.85
CA ARG A 82 6.42 -2.29 -3.65
C ARG A 82 6.21 -1.40 -4.87
N ARG A 83 7.30 -0.90 -5.49
CA ARG A 83 7.20 -0.05 -6.69
C ARG A 83 6.61 -0.81 -7.87
N GLY A 84 7.04 -2.05 -8.08
CA GLY A 84 6.51 -2.92 -9.12
C GLY A 84 5.01 -3.15 -8.94
N PHE A 85 4.57 -3.47 -7.73
CA PHE A 85 3.15 -3.66 -7.44
C PHE A 85 2.33 -2.38 -7.69
N ILE A 86 2.79 -1.21 -7.23
CA ILE A 86 2.10 0.07 -7.48
C ILE A 86 1.97 0.33 -8.98
N CYS A 87 3.04 0.11 -9.75
CA CYS A 87 3.03 0.29 -11.21
C CYS A 87 2.01 -0.65 -11.87
N LEU A 88 2.04 -1.93 -11.54
CA LEU A 88 1.14 -2.94 -12.12
C LEU A 88 -0.34 -2.66 -11.81
N ILE A 89 -0.65 -2.31 -10.56
CA ILE A 89 -2.02 -1.96 -10.17
C ILE A 89 -2.48 -0.67 -10.85
N THR A 90 -1.61 0.34 -10.97
CA THR A 90 -1.95 1.58 -11.68
C THR A 90 -2.25 1.31 -13.14
N LEU A 91 -1.43 0.50 -13.83
CA LEU A 91 -1.66 0.09 -15.22
C LEU A 91 -2.97 -0.70 -15.37
N LEU A 92 -3.25 -1.63 -14.45
CA LEU A 92 -4.49 -2.40 -14.45
C LEU A 92 -5.71 -1.47 -14.38
N PHE A 93 -5.75 -0.57 -13.40
CA PHE A 93 -6.89 0.30 -13.20
C PHE A 93 -7.07 1.33 -14.33
N MET A 94 -5.97 1.85 -14.88
CA MET A 94 -6.03 2.70 -16.08
C MET A 94 -6.60 1.93 -17.28
N TYR A 95 -6.17 0.69 -17.48
CA TYR A 95 -6.72 -0.16 -18.54
C TYR A 95 -8.22 -0.42 -18.35
N LEU A 96 -8.67 -0.76 -17.13
CA LEU A 96 -10.09 -0.96 -16.84
C LEU A 96 -10.95 0.28 -17.09
N ALA A 97 -10.39 1.48 -16.83
CA ALA A 97 -11.07 2.74 -17.09
C ALA A 97 -11.24 3.03 -18.60
N ILE A 98 -10.23 2.68 -19.41
CA ILE A 98 -10.20 2.96 -20.86
C ILE A 98 -11.03 1.95 -21.62
N ALA A 99 -10.90 0.66 -21.29
CA ALA A 99 -11.42 -0.43 -22.13
C ALA A 99 -12.94 -0.61 -22.08
N GLY A 100 -13.66 0.06 -21.18
CA GLY A 100 -15.13 -0.02 -21.08
C GLY A 100 -15.68 -1.43 -20.88
N ILE A 101 -14.90 -2.31 -20.27
CA ILE A 101 -15.16 -3.74 -20.11
C ILE A 101 -16.45 -3.99 -19.29
N GLU A 102 -17.17 -5.06 -19.62
CA GLU A 102 -18.42 -5.47 -18.94
C GLU A 102 -19.46 -4.32 -18.96
N ASP A 103 -19.73 -3.77 -20.13
CA ASP A 103 -20.66 -2.65 -20.32
C ASP A 103 -20.28 -1.40 -19.49
N GLY A 104 -18.99 -1.22 -19.26
CA GLY A 104 -18.45 -0.11 -18.48
C GLY A 104 -18.41 -0.33 -16.97
N THR A 105 -18.90 -1.46 -16.45
CA THR A 105 -18.96 -1.69 -14.99
C THR A 105 -17.58 -1.99 -14.38
N ALA A 106 -16.61 -2.45 -15.18
CA ALA A 106 -15.26 -2.72 -14.72
C ALA A 106 -14.56 -1.49 -14.12
N VAL A 107 -14.96 -0.27 -14.50
CA VAL A 107 -14.45 0.98 -13.93
C VAL A 107 -14.71 1.08 -12.42
N LEU A 108 -15.70 0.39 -11.87
CA LEU A 108 -16.01 0.38 -10.43
C LEU A 108 -14.86 -0.19 -9.58
N TRP A 109 -13.99 -1.02 -10.18
CA TRP A 109 -12.80 -1.50 -9.50
C TRP A 109 -11.82 -0.38 -9.11
N LEU A 110 -11.93 0.82 -9.72
CA LEU A 110 -11.12 1.98 -9.36
C LEU A 110 -11.32 2.40 -7.90
N PHE A 111 -12.45 2.09 -7.28
CA PHE A 111 -12.67 2.35 -5.85
C PHE A 111 -11.75 1.54 -4.93
N ALA A 112 -11.19 0.44 -5.39
CA ALA A 112 -10.17 -0.28 -4.63
C ALA A 112 -8.78 0.38 -4.68
N TYR A 113 -8.54 1.30 -5.64
CA TYR A 113 -7.22 1.88 -5.89
C TYR A 113 -6.73 2.80 -4.77
N PRO A 114 -7.48 3.85 -4.33
CA PRO A 114 -7.00 4.75 -3.29
C PRO A 114 -6.65 4.04 -1.97
N PRO A 115 -7.50 3.17 -1.38
CA PRO A 115 -7.16 2.51 -0.13
C PRO A 115 -5.91 1.62 -0.24
N ILE A 116 -5.75 0.90 -1.35
CA ILE A 116 -4.56 0.07 -1.60
C ILE A 116 -3.31 0.96 -1.64
N ILE A 117 -3.34 2.02 -2.45
CA ILE A 117 -2.17 2.91 -2.65
C ILE A 117 -1.79 3.63 -1.36
N PHE A 118 -2.74 4.22 -0.63
CA PHE A 118 -2.45 4.91 0.63
C PHE A 118 -1.90 3.97 1.69
N TYR A 119 -2.38 2.73 1.75
CA TYR A 119 -1.89 1.77 2.73
C TYR A 119 -0.46 1.30 2.48
N ILE A 120 -0.11 0.99 1.22
CA ILE A 120 1.19 0.36 0.88
C ILE A 120 2.31 1.38 0.62
N SER A 121 1.97 2.66 0.35
CA SER A 121 2.94 3.69 0.00
C SER A 121 3.24 4.65 1.16
N SER A 122 4.24 5.52 0.98
CA SER A 122 4.39 6.69 1.84
C SER A 122 3.31 7.72 1.52
N LEU A 123 3.00 8.60 2.48
CA LEU A 123 1.95 9.62 2.31
C LEU A 123 2.16 10.44 1.03
N LYS A 124 3.39 10.90 0.76
CA LYS A 124 3.73 11.68 -0.44
C LYS A 124 3.49 10.89 -1.73
N VAL A 125 3.95 9.64 -1.79
CA VAL A 125 3.76 8.76 -2.95
C VAL A 125 2.27 8.46 -3.14
N GLY A 126 1.53 8.19 -2.06
CA GLY A 126 0.09 7.97 -2.09
C GLY A 126 -0.67 9.15 -2.71
N ILE A 127 -0.41 10.36 -2.22
CA ILE A 127 -1.05 11.58 -2.75
C ILE A 127 -0.73 11.77 -4.24
N VAL A 128 0.55 11.71 -4.62
CA VAL A 128 0.98 11.93 -6.01
C VAL A 128 0.37 10.89 -6.96
N THR A 129 0.42 9.61 -6.57
CA THR A 129 -0.07 8.51 -7.41
C THR A 129 -1.59 8.57 -7.56
N CYS A 130 -2.33 8.82 -6.47
CA CYS A 130 -3.79 8.97 -6.53
C CYS A 130 -4.22 10.23 -7.27
N ALA A 131 -3.55 11.37 -7.07
CA ALA A 131 -3.83 12.60 -7.82
C ALA A 131 -3.56 12.42 -9.32
N PHE A 132 -2.48 11.72 -9.69
CA PHE A 132 -2.22 11.34 -11.08
C PHE A 132 -3.33 10.46 -11.65
N GLY A 133 -3.78 9.45 -10.91
CA GLY A 133 -4.89 8.58 -11.32
C GLY A 133 -6.19 9.35 -11.55
N LEU A 134 -6.55 10.24 -10.62
CA LEU A 134 -7.75 11.09 -10.75
C LEU A 134 -7.65 12.06 -11.92
N ALA A 135 -6.49 12.70 -12.11
CA ALA A 135 -6.25 13.60 -13.23
C ALA A 135 -6.33 12.86 -14.57
N SER A 136 -5.77 11.65 -14.66
CA SER A 136 -5.83 10.80 -15.85
C SER A 136 -7.27 10.37 -16.17
N LEU A 137 -8.05 9.97 -15.16
CA LEU A 137 -9.47 9.63 -15.32
C LEU A 137 -10.28 10.86 -15.75
N THR A 138 -10.02 12.02 -15.17
CA THR A 138 -10.68 13.27 -15.54
C THR A 138 -10.37 13.63 -16.99
N ALA A 139 -9.10 13.52 -17.41
CA ALA A 139 -8.68 13.75 -18.80
C ALA A 139 -9.36 12.78 -19.78
N LEU A 140 -9.46 11.50 -19.42
CA LEU A 140 -10.16 10.47 -20.20
C LEU A 140 -11.66 10.82 -20.39
N PHE A 141 -12.29 11.44 -19.41
CA PHE A 141 -13.71 11.79 -19.45
C PHE A 141 -14.00 13.13 -20.12
N THR A 142 -12.98 13.89 -20.55
CA THR A 142 -13.18 15.09 -21.40
C THR A 142 -13.69 14.68 -22.79
N PRO A 143 -14.28 15.60 -23.57
CA PRO A 143 -14.70 15.30 -24.93
C PRO A 143 -13.57 14.73 -25.79
N VAL A 144 -12.36 15.29 -25.67
CA VAL A 144 -11.17 14.80 -26.43
C VAL A 144 -10.79 13.37 -26.04
N GLY A 145 -10.80 13.05 -24.75
CA GLY A 145 -10.50 11.69 -24.28
C GLY A 145 -11.61 10.70 -24.65
N ALA A 146 -12.88 11.14 -24.59
CA ALA A 146 -14.02 10.31 -24.94
C ALA A 146 -14.01 9.96 -26.45
N ASP A 147 -13.66 10.91 -27.30
CA ASP A 147 -13.54 10.68 -28.76
C ASP A 147 -12.39 9.75 -29.09
N LEU A 148 -11.25 9.89 -28.37
CA LEU A 148 -10.06 9.08 -28.62
C LEU A 148 -10.25 7.61 -28.19
N PHE A 149 -10.94 7.35 -27.08
CA PHE A 149 -11.07 6.01 -26.48
C PHE A 149 -12.49 5.43 -26.60
N ASN A 150 -13.42 6.13 -27.22
CA ASN A 150 -14.82 5.70 -27.42
C ASN A 150 -15.45 5.12 -26.13
N THR A 151 -15.37 5.86 -25.02
CA THR A 151 -15.82 5.37 -23.72
C THR A 151 -17.36 5.29 -23.65
N PRO A 152 -17.94 4.19 -23.13
CA PRO A 152 -19.39 3.97 -23.13
C PRO A 152 -20.14 4.75 -22.03
N TYR A 153 -19.49 5.72 -21.38
CA TYR A 153 -20.02 6.36 -20.18
C TYR A 153 -20.86 7.60 -20.49
N SER A 154 -22.05 7.70 -19.89
CA SER A 154 -22.86 8.91 -19.92
C SER A 154 -22.18 10.07 -19.14
N ASN A 155 -22.51 11.32 -19.48
CA ASN A 155 -21.95 12.48 -18.79
C ASN A 155 -22.27 12.50 -17.29
N SER A 156 -23.48 12.06 -16.91
CA SER A 156 -23.88 11.95 -15.50
C SER A 156 -23.03 10.90 -14.77
N PHE A 157 -22.76 9.77 -15.41
CA PHE A 157 -21.89 8.73 -14.84
C PHE A 157 -20.46 9.23 -14.66
N LYS A 158 -19.89 9.91 -15.67
CA LYS A 158 -18.55 10.49 -15.61
C LYS A 158 -18.40 11.46 -14.44
N LEU A 159 -19.35 12.38 -14.28
CA LEU A 159 -19.37 13.35 -13.18
C LEU A 159 -19.47 12.65 -11.82
N MET A 160 -20.40 11.70 -11.69
CA MET A 160 -20.58 10.93 -10.46
C MET A 160 -19.31 10.16 -10.10
N MET A 161 -18.69 9.48 -11.05
CA MET A 161 -17.48 8.68 -10.85
C MET A 161 -16.31 9.53 -10.35
N ILE A 162 -16.05 10.69 -10.99
CA ILE A 162 -15.01 11.63 -10.56
C ILE A 162 -15.30 12.14 -9.15
N SER A 163 -16.54 12.54 -8.87
CA SER A 163 -16.92 13.10 -7.57
C SER A 163 -16.77 12.09 -6.44
N VAL A 164 -17.24 10.84 -6.65
CA VAL A 164 -17.16 9.78 -5.64
C VAL A 164 -15.70 9.34 -5.42
N LEU A 165 -14.92 9.19 -6.49
CA LEU A 165 -13.52 8.82 -6.39
C LEU A 165 -12.69 9.92 -5.68
N ALA A 166 -12.97 11.21 -6.00
CA ALA A 166 -12.33 12.33 -5.30
C ALA A 166 -12.67 12.34 -3.81
N PHE A 167 -13.94 12.12 -3.45
CA PHE A 167 -14.37 12.02 -2.07
C PHE A 167 -13.71 10.85 -1.35
N GLU A 168 -13.66 9.67 -1.98
CA GLU A 168 -13.00 8.49 -1.44
C GLU A 168 -11.50 8.74 -1.19
N MET A 169 -10.83 9.41 -2.13
CA MET A 169 -9.41 9.77 -1.96
C MET A 169 -9.20 10.67 -0.74
N ILE A 170 -10.08 11.65 -0.51
CA ILE A 170 -10.04 12.49 0.68
C ILE A 170 -10.22 11.64 1.94
N CYS A 171 -11.21 10.74 1.95
CA CYS A 171 -11.42 9.82 3.07
C CYS A 171 -10.20 8.94 3.34
N CYS A 172 -9.62 8.33 2.30
CA CYS A 172 -8.43 7.49 2.42
C CYS A 172 -7.22 8.30 2.94
N PHE A 173 -7.04 9.53 2.46
CA PHE A 173 -6.00 10.43 2.96
C PHE A 173 -6.16 10.73 4.46
N VAL A 174 -7.37 11.10 4.89
CA VAL A 174 -7.66 11.42 6.30
C VAL A 174 -7.45 10.18 7.19
N LEU A 175 -7.94 9.02 6.75
CA LEU A 175 -7.79 7.76 7.47
C LEU A 175 -6.32 7.33 7.58
N ASP A 176 -5.55 7.42 6.49
CA ASP A 176 -4.12 7.10 6.50
C ASP A 176 -3.33 8.06 7.40
N LEU A 177 -3.63 9.35 7.35
CA LEU A 177 -3.03 10.35 8.24
C LEU A 177 -3.33 10.05 9.71
N SER A 178 -4.58 9.71 10.04
CA SER A 178 -5.01 9.33 11.39
C SER A 178 -4.28 8.08 11.86
N ARG A 179 -4.21 7.05 11.01
CA ARG A 179 -3.48 5.81 11.29
C ARG A 179 -2.01 6.06 11.59
N ARG A 180 -1.32 6.89 10.80
CA ARG A 180 0.09 7.24 11.00
C ARG A 180 0.30 7.96 12.32
N ARG A 181 -0.55 8.95 12.64
CA ARG A 181 -0.49 9.67 13.91
C ARG A 181 -0.73 8.75 15.12
N ALA A 182 -1.70 7.85 15.02
CA ALA A 182 -1.96 6.87 16.08
C ALA A 182 -0.76 5.96 16.31
N LYS A 183 -0.11 5.52 15.23
CA LYS A 183 1.10 4.71 15.29
C LYS A 183 2.26 5.44 15.95
N ASP A 184 2.51 6.69 15.57
CA ASP A 184 3.57 7.50 16.17
C ASP A 184 3.35 7.69 17.68
N ARG A 185 2.10 7.92 18.11
CA ARG A 185 1.75 8.00 19.53
C ARG A 185 1.99 6.70 20.27
N LEU A 186 1.62 5.55 19.68
CA LEU A 186 1.86 4.24 20.29
C LEU A 186 3.35 3.97 20.48
N ILE A 187 4.19 4.38 19.55
CA ILE A 187 5.65 4.25 19.66
C ILE A 187 6.18 5.11 20.81
N ILE A 188 5.74 6.35 20.92
CA ILE A 188 6.15 7.25 22.01
C ILE A 188 5.74 6.63 23.35
N LEU A 189 4.49 6.21 23.50
CA LEU A 189 4.01 5.57 24.72
C LEU A 189 4.77 4.29 25.07
N ALA A 190 5.09 3.46 24.07
CA ALA A 190 5.88 2.26 24.30
C ALA A 190 7.30 2.59 24.80
N HIS A 191 7.92 3.64 24.29
CA HIS A 191 9.21 4.11 24.78
C HIS A 191 9.13 4.66 26.20
N GLU A 192 8.11 5.45 26.52
CA GLU A 192 7.90 5.96 27.89
C GLU A 192 7.70 4.83 28.89
N HIS A 193 6.88 3.83 28.55
CA HIS A 193 6.70 2.66 29.40
C HIS A 193 7.99 1.83 29.55
N GLU A 194 8.74 1.64 28.48
CA GLU A 194 10.02 0.94 28.54
C GLU A 194 11.02 1.69 29.43
N TYR A 195 11.08 3.02 29.30
CA TYR A 195 11.95 3.84 30.12
C TYR A 195 11.56 3.74 31.60
N ALA A 196 10.28 3.89 31.92
CA ALA A 196 9.76 3.76 33.28
C ALA A 196 9.99 2.37 33.88
N ALA A 197 9.94 1.30 33.07
CA ALA A 197 10.21 -0.08 33.52
C ALA A 197 11.70 -0.36 33.80
N LYS A 198 12.63 0.45 33.23
CA LYS A 198 14.07 0.28 33.34
C LYS A 198 14.74 1.25 34.29
N HIS A 199 14.10 2.38 34.60
CA HIS A 199 14.69 3.43 35.43
C HIS A 199 13.89 3.65 36.71
N ASP A 200 14.60 4.06 37.75
CA ASP A 200 14.01 4.48 39.03
C ASP A 200 13.40 5.89 38.89
N ALA A 201 12.15 6.03 39.31
CA ALA A 201 11.39 7.28 39.13
C ALA A 201 11.96 8.48 39.93
N MET A 202 12.70 8.21 41.01
CA MET A 202 13.25 9.25 41.89
C MET A 202 14.62 9.75 41.44
N THR A 203 15.45 8.83 40.95
CA THR A 203 16.87 9.13 40.64
C THR A 203 17.14 9.20 39.15
N GLY A 204 16.24 8.66 38.28
CA GLY A 204 16.45 8.56 36.84
C GLY A 204 17.54 7.54 36.44
N LEU A 205 18.16 6.86 37.40
CA LEU A 205 19.16 5.82 37.14
C LEU A 205 18.50 4.49 36.79
N ALA A 206 19.29 3.57 36.19
CA ALA A 206 18.84 2.21 35.95
C ALA A 206 18.36 1.58 37.27
N ASN A 207 17.14 1.03 37.24
CA ASN A 207 16.63 0.35 38.41
C ASN A 207 17.43 -0.96 38.67
N ARG A 208 17.27 -1.56 39.84
CA ARG A 208 18.04 -2.76 40.25
C ARG A 208 17.97 -3.86 39.21
N ARG A 209 16.83 -4.06 38.59
CA ARG A 209 16.63 -5.12 37.57
C ARG A 209 17.46 -4.84 36.33
N GLU A 210 17.39 -3.66 35.78
CA GLU A 210 18.14 -3.26 34.59
C GLU A 210 19.64 -3.24 34.87
N GLY A 211 20.07 -2.75 36.05
CA GLY A 211 21.47 -2.75 36.45
C GLY A 211 22.08 -4.16 36.52
N LEU A 212 21.34 -5.13 37.08
CA LEU A 212 21.79 -6.53 37.13
C LEU A 212 21.85 -7.15 35.72
N GLN A 213 20.89 -6.89 34.83
CA GLN A 213 20.92 -7.38 33.46
C GLN A 213 22.10 -6.82 32.67
N GLN A 214 22.41 -5.53 32.85
CA GLN A 214 23.57 -4.92 32.20
C GLN A 214 24.89 -5.51 32.71
N LEU A 215 25.01 -5.74 34.02
CA LEU A 215 26.19 -6.36 34.61
C LEU A 215 26.39 -7.78 34.08
N GLU A 216 25.33 -8.58 34.00
CA GLU A 216 25.37 -9.94 33.47
C GLU A 216 25.79 -9.96 31.97
N ALA A 217 25.27 -9.06 31.17
CA ALA A 217 25.64 -8.92 29.76
C ALA A 217 27.12 -8.50 29.59
N GLU A 218 27.65 -7.60 30.42
CA GLU A 218 29.08 -7.24 30.39
C GLU A 218 29.98 -8.37 30.90
N TYR A 219 29.53 -9.13 31.89
CA TYR A 219 30.25 -10.31 32.38
C TYR A 219 30.37 -11.38 31.30
N GLU A 220 29.28 -11.64 30.56
CA GLU A 220 29.33 -12.56 29.43
C GLU A 220 30.26 -12.09 28.29
N ARG A 221 30.33 -10.76 28.05
CA ARG A 221 31.28 -10.19 27.08
C ARG A 221 32.72 -10.38 27.51
N TYR A 222 33.01 -10.24 28.79
CA TYR A 222 34.34 -10.42 29.34
C TYR A 222 34.84 -11.88 29.24
N LEU A 223 33.92 -12.86 29.30
CA LEU A 223 34.23 -14.27 29.19
C LEU A 223 34.49 -14.77 27.75
N ARG A 224 34.19 -13.93 26.71
CA ARG A 224 34.44 -14.25 25.30
C ARG A 224 35.76 -13.70 24.83
#